data_b4a52fc2411214bf8e2ca99783675852
#
_entry.id   b4a52fc2411214bf8e2ca99783675852
#
_cell.length_a   1.000
_cell.length_b   1.000
_cell.length_c   1.000
_cell.angle_alpha   90.00
_cell.angle_beta   90.00
_cell.angle_gamma   90.00
#
_symmetry.space_group_name_H-M   'P 1'
#
loop_
_entity.id
_entity.type
_entity.pdbx_description
1 polymer ?
#
loop_
_entity_poly.entity_id
_entity_poly.type
_entity_poly.pdbx_seq_one_letter_code
_entity_poly.pdbx_strand_id
1 'polypeptide(L)'
;GSEMCIRDRIKEGGVDSLACLQALSKAKVSLNVMPWFKDGAHDRVFNSMLNGAVCFTDWSRYLTENLRDGEDIFFYELDALECLPDMVQGILENRKKWEHMQKAAYETAEKSHTWEHRAGAVHKEILSKIR
;
A
#
# COMPACT_ATOMS: atom_id res chain seq x y z
N GLY A 1 -0.21 8.65 29.87
CA GLY A 1 -1.26 8.98 28.96
C GLY A 1 -1.10 8.34 27.58
N SER A 2 -2.08 8.53 26.74
CA SER A 2 -2.11 7.98 25.38
C SER A 2 -0.91 8.40 24.53
N GLU A 3 -0.36 9.60 24.75
CA GLU A 3 0.80 10.10 24.00
C GLU A 3 2.09 9.32 24.29
N MET A 4 2.31 8.90 25.52
CA MET A 4 3.45 8.06 25.88
C MET A 4 3.34 6.67 25.23
N CYS A 5 2.16 6.09 25.19
CA CYS A 5 1.93 4.81 24.54
C CYS A 5 2.16 4.86 23.02
N ILE A 6 1.89 5.99 22.38
CA ILE A 6 2.16 6.19 20.96
C ILE A 6 3.66 6.31 20.72
N ARG A 7 4.36 7.08 21.56
CA ARG A 7 5.82 7.27 21.48
C ARG A 7 6.58 5.94 21.59
N ASP A 8 6.18 5.10 22.52
CA ASP A 8 6.83 3.81 22.74
C ASP A 8 6.69 2.83 21.56
N ARG A 9 5.73 3.09 20.66
CA ARG A 9 5.48 2.28 19.48
C ARG A 9 6.12 2.82 18.22
N ILE A 10 6.59 4.06 18.23
CA ILE A 10 7.33 4.64 17.12
C ILE A 10 8.76 4.14 17.20
N LYS A 11 9.17 3.35 16.23
CA LYS A 11 10.56 2.93 16.08
C LYS A 11 11.33 4.03 15.37
N GLU A 12 12.36 4.50 16.02
CA GLU A 12 13.33 5.43 15.44
C GLU A 12 14.36 4.63 14.63
N GLY A 13 14.73 5.18 13.46
CA GLY A 13 15.69 4.56 12.56
C GLY A 13 15.07 3.61 11.54
N GLY A 14 15.90 3.14 10.62
CA GLY A 14 15.49 2.21 9.58
C GLY A 14 15.32 0.79 10.11
N VAL A 15 14.44 0.03 9.46
CA VAL A 15 14.29 -1.41 9.67
C VAL A 15 14.65 -2.12 8.38
N ASP A 16 15.16 -3.35 8.48
CA ASP A 16 15.44 -4.15 7.30
C ASP A 16 14.15 -4.58 6.58
N SER A 17 14.30 -5.06 5.35
CA SER A 17 13.15 -5.42 4.50
C SER A 17 12.28 -6.51 5.12
N LEU A 18 12.87 -7.51 5.74
CA LEU A 18 12.12 -8.59 6.39
C LEU A 18 11.32 -8.08 7.59
N ALA A 19 11.93 -7.25 8.44
CA ALA A 19 11.25 -6.64 9.57
C ALA A 19 10.09 -5.75 9.13
N CYS A 20 10.24 -5.04 8.02
CA CYS A 20 9.19 -4.24 7.41
C CYS A 20 7.99 -5.11 6.98
N LEU A 21 8.24 -6.20 6.25
CA LEU A 21 7.19 -7.13 5.82
C LEU A 21 6.48 -7.79 7.02
N GLN A 22 7.23 -8.15 8.06
CA GLN A 22 6.66 -8.69 9.29
C GLN A 22 5.76 -7.67 10.01
N ALA A 23 6.14 -6.40 10.02
CA ALA A 23 5.32 -5.33 10.58
C ALA A 23 4.02 -5.16 9.78
N LEU A 24 4.10 -5.16 8.45
CA LEU A 24 2.93 -5.09 7.58
C LEU A 24 1.97 -6.27 7.78
N SER A 25 2.48 -7.48 7.98
CA SER A 25 1.65 -8.67 8.22
C SER A 25 0.84 -8.61 9.51
N LYS A 26 1.25 -7.77 10.44
CA LYS A 26 0.57 -7.54 11.73
C LYS A 26 -0.27 -6.27 11.76
N ALA A 27 -0.12 -5.42 10.75
CA ALA A 27 -0.82 -4.15 10.67
C ALA A 27 -2.17 -4.32 9.97
N LYS A 28 -3.20 -3.66 10.45
CA LYS A 28 -4.49 -3.59 9.76
C LYS A 28 -4.47 -2.59 8.61
N VAL A 29 -3.71 -1.51 8.78
CA VAL A 29 -3.65 -0.38 7.86
C VAL A 29 -2.19 0.01 7.68
N SER A 30 -1.83 0.41 6.47
CA SER A 30 -0.54 1.03 6.16
C SER A 30 -0.75 2.37 5.47
N LEU A 31 0.18 3.28 5.68
CA LEU A 31 0.18 4.58 5.03
C LEU A 31 1.40 4.69 4.11
N ASN A 32 1.18 5.15 2.91
CA ASN A 32 2.22 5.47 1.94
C ASN A 32 2.06 6.91 1.46
N VAL A 33 3.17 7.55 1.18
CA VAL A 33 3.19 8.90 0.62
C VAL A 33 4.30 9.02 -0.43
N MET A 34 3.93 9.54 -1.59
CA MET A 34 4.85 9.73 -2.72
C MET A 34 4.61 11.09 -3.40
N PRO A 35 4.87 12.21 -2.73
CA PRO A 35 4.49 13.53 -3.24
C PRO A 35 5.22 13.90 -4.54
N TRP A 36 6.41 13.35 -4.76
CA TRP A 36 7.27 13.66 -5.90
C TRP A 36 7.20 12.68 -7.05
N PHE A 37 6.50 11.56 -6.88
CA PHE A 37 6.50 10.46 -7.84
C PHE A 37 5.07 10.14 -8.29
N LYS A 38 4.54 10.98 -9.18
CA LYS A 38 3.12 10.94 -9.57
C LYS A 38 2.80 10.03 -10.77
N ASP A 39 3.82 9.50 -11.44
CA ASP A 39 3.60 8.63 -12.61
C ASP A 39 3.71 7.14 -12.32
N GLY A 40 4.41 6.75 -11.27
CA GLY A 40 4.70 5.36 -10.94
C GLY A 40 4.13 4.91 -9.61
N ALA A 41 4.68 3.81 -9.10
CA ALA A 41 4.30 3.23 -7.81
C ALA A 41 5.54 2.84 -7.01
N HIS A 42 5.45 2.96 -5.70
CA HIS A 42 6.46 2.43 -4.80
C HIS A 42 6.07 1.02 -4.36
N ASP A 43 7.05 0.15 -4.20
CA ASP A 43 6.85 -1.24 -3.77
C ASP A 43 6.13 -1.38 -2.42
N ARG A 44 6.23 -0.38 -1.55
CA ARG A 44 5.50 -0.34 -0.27
C ARG A 44 4.01 -0.54 -0.41
N VAL A 45 3.41 -0.05 -1.49
CA VAL A 45 1.98 -0.22 -1.78
C VAL A 45 1.67 -1.71 -1.97
N PHE A 46 2.40 -2.36 -2.86
CA PHE A 46 2.18 -3.78 -3.16
C PHE A 46 2.60 -4.70 -2.01
N ASN A 47 3.66 -4.34 -1.29
CA ASN A 47 4.06 -5.06 -0.07
C ASN A 47 2.96 -5.01 0.99
N SER A 48 2.29 -3.88 1.15
CA SER A 48 1.13 -3.76 2.05
C SER A 48 0.00 -4.69 1.63
N MET A 49 -0.37 -4.65 0.37
CA MET A 49 -1.44 -5.47 -0.20
C MET A 49 -1.16 -6.96 -0.06
N LEU A 50 0.05 -7.40 -0.36
CA LEU A 50 0.48 -8.80 -0.28
C LEU A 50 0.62 -9.32 1.15
N ASN A 51 0.80 -8.44 2.12
CA ASN A 51 0.96 -8.82 3.53
C ASN A 51 -0.29 -8.55 4.39
N GLY A 52 -1.40 -8.21 3.76
CA GLY A 52 -2.71 -8.17 4.43
C GLY A 52 -3.04 -6.85 5.11
N ALA A 53 -2.28 -5.79 4.88
CA ALA A 53 -2.63 -4.45 5.35
C ALA A 53 -3.43 -3.70 4.29
N VAL A 54 -4.50 -3.01 4.70
CA VAL A 54 -5.22 -2.09 3.80
C VAL A 54 -4.39 -0.83 3.63
N CYS A 55 -4.00 -0.54 2.41
CA CYS A 55 -3.11 0.57 2.09
C CYS A 55 -3.88 1.86 1.83
N PHE A 56 -3.44 2.94 2.46
CA PHE A 56 -3.84 4.31 2.15
C PHE A 56 -2.64 5.02 1.54
N THR A 57 -2.81 5.60 0.36
CA THR A 57 -1.74 6.29 -0.36
C THR A 57 -2.27 7.52 -1.06
N ASP A 58 -1.40 8.52 -1.27
CA ASP A 58 -1.69 9.55 -2.24
C ASP A 58 -1.71 8.94 -3.65
N TRP A 59 -2.46 9.57 -4.54
CA TRP A 59 -2.63 9.03 -5.88
C TRP A 59 -1.34 9.15 -6.72
N SER A 60 -1.20 8.23 -7.68
CA SER A 60 -0.32 8.38 -8.83
C SER A 60 -1.08 7.88 -10.07
N ARG A 61 -0.62 8.27 -11.24
CA ARG A 61 -1.25 7.81 -12.48
C ARG A 61 -1.27 6.29 -12.57
N TYR A 62 -0.13 5.65 -12.33
CA TYR A 62 -0.03 4.19 -12.37
C TYR A 62 -0.99 3.52 -11.38
N LEU A 63 -1.05 4.01 -10.14
CA LEU A 63 -1.90 3.40 -9.13
C LEU A 63 -3.39 3.58 -9.46
N THR A 64 -3.81 4.74 -9.92
CA THR A 64 -5.22 4.99 -10.29
C THR A 64 -5.67 4.22 -11.53
N GLU A 65 -4.75 3.92 -12.44
CA GLU A 65 -5.05 3.10 -13.62
C GLU A 65 -5.13 1.59 -13.30
N ASN A 66 -4.47 1.13 -12.24
CA ASN A 66 -4.34 -0.29 -11.93
C ASN A 66 -5.07 -0.74 -10.67
N LEU A 67 -5.45 0.18 -9.80
CA LEU A 67 -6.12 -0.11 -8.53
C LEU A 67 -7.40 0.70 -8.39
N ARG A 68 -8.32 0.22 -7.56
CA ARG A 68 -9.65 0.80 -7.40
C ARG A 68 -9.83 1.38 -6.00
N ASP A 69 -10.07 2.68 -5.94
CA ASP A 69 -10.33 3.40 -4.70
C ASP A 69 -11.56 2.82 -3.98
N GLY A 70 -11.39 2.51 -2.70
CA GLY A 70 -12.45 1.94 -1.87
C GLY A 70 -12.71 0.46 -2.05
N GLU A 71 -12.02 -0.22 -2.98
CA GLU A 71 -12.15 -1.65 -3.22
C GLU A 71 -10.90 -2.43 -2.83
N ASP A 72 -9.74 -2.07 -3.37
CA ASP A 72 -8.48 -2.73 -3.07
C ASP A 72 -7.41 -1.80 -2.50
N ILE A 73 -7.67 -0.51 -2.50
CA ILE A 73 -6.81 0.54 -1.94
C ILE A 73 -7.66 1.74 -1.54
N PHE A 74 -7.12 2.63 -0.72
CA PHE A 74 -7.67 3.96 -0.50
C PHE A 74 -6.71 5.03 -0.98
N PHE A 75 -7.21 5.97 -1.78
CA PHE A 75 -6.48 7.18 -2.13
C PHE A 75 -6.90 8.34 -1.25
N TYR A 76 -5.93 9.16 -0.85
CA TYR A 76 -6.18 10.41 -0.15
C TYR A 76 -5.46 11.56 -0.86
N GLU A 77 -5.96 12.77 -0.66
CA GLU A 77 -5.38 13.97 -1.23
C GLU A 77 -4.38 14.60 -0.26
N LEU A 78 -3.20 14.99 -0.76
CA LEU A 78 -2.16 15.62 0.06
C LEU A 78 -2.57 17.00 0.60
N ASP A 79 -3.49 17.68 -0.08
CA ASP A 79 -4.03 18.96 0.36
C ASP A 79 -5.27 18.83 1.27
N ALA A 80 -5.71 17.62 1.55
CA ALA A 80 -6.86 17.31 2.42
C ALA A 80 -6.51 16.23 3.45
N LEU A 81 -5.31 16.31 4.04
CA LEU A 81 -4.83 15.33 5.03
C LEU A 81 -5.68 15.26 6.30
N GLU A 82 -6.44 16.30 6.60
CA GLU A 82 -7.38 16.34 7.72
C GLU A 82 -8.48 15.27 7.60
N CYS A 83 -8.78 14.80 6.41
CA CYS A 83 -9.76 13.73 6.17
C CYS A 83 -9.20 12.33 6.45
N LEU A 84 -7.89 12.16 6.46
CA LEU A 84 -7.25 10.86 6.54
C LEU A 84 -7.53 10.11 7.86
N PRO A 85 -7.49 10.75 9.04
CA PRO A 85 -7.82 10.06 10.28
C PRO A 85 -9.22 9.44 10.28
N ASP A 86 -10.21 10.16 9.78
CA ASP A 86 -11.59 9.68 9.71
C ASP A 86 -11.74 8.51 8.71
N MET A 87 -11.04 8.57 7.59
CA MET A 87 -11.01 7.49 6.61
C MET A 87 -10.42 6.21 7.22
N VAL A 88 -9.30 6.33 7.93
CA VAL A 88 -8.64 5.20 8.60
C VAL A 88 -9.54 4.64 9.70
N GLN A 89 -10.09 5.50 10.53
CA GLN A 89 -11.01 5.07 11.59
C GLN A 89 -12.22 4.36 11.03
N GLY A 90 -12.80 4.86 9.94
CA GLY A 90 -13.95 4.25 9.28
C GLY A 90 -13.69 2.80 8.85
N ILE A 91 -12.51 2.50 8.29
CA ILE A 91 -12.17 1.12 7.92
C ILE A 91 -11.85 0.26 9.14
N LEU A 92 -11.18 0.80 10.15
CA LEU A 92 -10.85 0.06 11.37
C LEU A 92 -12.09 -0.34 12.17
N GLU A 93 -13.15 0.44 12.13
CA GLU A 93 -14.43 0.17 12.81
C GLU A 93 -15.36 -0.75 11.99
N ASN A 94 -15.10 -0.94 10.71
CA ASN A 94 -15.90 -1.78 9.82
C ASN A 94 -15.12 -3.06 9.44
N ARG A 95 -15.20 -4.06 10.31
CA ARG A 95 -14.47 -5.32 10.13
C ARG A 95 -14.79 -6.02 8.81
N LYS A 96 -16.06 -6.09 8.42
CA LYS A 96 -16.45 -6.75 7.17
C LYS A 96 -15.89 -6.06 5.95
N LYS A 97 -15.92 -4.74 5.93
CA LYS A 97 -15.32 -3.95 4.85
C LYS A 97 -13.81 -4.11 4.82
N TRP A 98 -13.16 -4.10 5.98
CA TRP A 98 -11.73 -4.31 6.09
C TRP A 98 -11.32 -5.69 5.54
N GLU A 99 -12.01 -6.76 5.96
CA GLU A 99 -11.75 -8.12 5.49
C GLU A 99 -11.94 -8.25 3.96
N HIS A 100 -13.00 -7.63 3.43
CA HIS A 100 -13.25 -7.59 2.00
C HIS A 100 -12.15 -6.88 1.22
N MET A 101 -11.72 -5.72 1.70
CA MET A 101 -10.66 -4.94 1.06
C MET A 101 -9.30 -5.61 1.15
N GLN A 102 -8.98 -6.19 2.30
CA GLN A 102 -7.74 -6.92 2.50
C GLN A 102 -7.64 -8.09 1.52
N LYS A 103 -8.72 -8.84 1.36
CA LYS A 103 -8.78 -9.95 0.42
C LYS A 103 -8.68 -9.48 -1.03
N ALA A 104 -9.43 -8.46 -1.41
CA ALA A 104 -9.40 -7.89 -2.75
C ALA A 104 -8.01 -7.33 -3.09
N ALA A 105 -7.37 -6.65 -2.16
CA ALA A 105 -6.01 -6.13 -2.31
C ALA A 105 -5.00 -7.25 -2.55
N TYR A 106 -5.06 -8.30 -1.74
CA TYR A 106 -4.17 -9.46 -1.90
C TYR A 106 -4.35 -10.12 -3.26
N GLU A 107 -5.58 -10.41 -3.66
CA GLU A 107 -5.89 -11.04 -4.95
C GLU A 107 -5.39 -10.20 -6.14
N THR A 108 -5.61 -8.90 -6.09
CA THR A 108 -5.15 -7.97 -7.14
C THR A 108 -3.62 -7.93 -7.22
N ALA A 109 -2.95 -7.81 -6.09
CA ALA A 109 -1.48 -7.73 -6.05
C ALA A 109 -0.83 -9.06 -6.45
N GLU A 110 -1.33 -10.18 -5.96
CA GLU A 110 -0.82 -11.52 -6.32
C GLU A 110 -0.96 -11.79 -7.81
N LYS A 111 -2.11 -11.44 -8.38
CA LYS A 111 -2.41 -11.70 -9.79
C LYS A 111 -1.59 -10.86 -10.76
N SER A 112 -1.23 -9.62 -10.41
CA SER A 112 -0.72 -8.67 -11.40
C SER A 112 0.47 -7.82 -10.96
N HIS A 113 0.85 -7.83 -9.68
CA HIS A 113 1.79 -6.85 -9.13
C HIS A 113 2.91 -7.44 -8.29
N THR A 114 3.28 -8.70 -8.51
CA THR A 114 4.46 -9.32 -7.87
C THR A 114 5.74 -8.93 -8.61
N TRP A 115 6.89 -9.11 -7.97
CA TRP A 115 8.18 -8.95 -8.63
C TRP A 115 8.33 -9.87 -9.84
N GLU A 116 7.75 -11.06 -9.80
CA GLU A 116 7.71 -11.99 -10.93
C GLU A 116 7.02 -11.37 -12.14
N HIS A 117 5.87 -10.73 -11.94
CA HIS A 117 5.17 -10.00 -13.02
C HIS A 117 6.02 -8.85 -13.57
N ARG A 118 6.71 -8.10 -12.71
CA ARG A 118 7.61 -7.01 -13.14
C ARG A 118 8.81 -7.54 -13.93
N ALA A 119 9.44 -8.59 -13.44
CA ALA A 119 10.54 -9.23 -14.13
C ALA A 119 10.12 -9.76 -15.50
N GLY A 120 8.96 -10.39 -15.60
CA GLY A 120 8.39 -10.85 -16.85
C GLY A 120 8.11 -9.73 -17.84
N ALA A 121 7.55 -8.61 -17.38
CA ALA A 121 7.29 -7.44 -18.21
C ALA A 121 8.59 -6.81 -18.74
N VAL A 122 9.58 -6.65 -17.89
CA VAL A 122 10.91 -6.12 -18.27
C VAL A 122 11.60 -7.04 -19.26
N HIS A 123 11.58 -8.35 -19.01
CA HIS A 123 12.16 -9.36 -19.90
C HIS A 123 11.54 -9.30 -21.30
N LYS A 124 10.21 -9.26 -21.37
CA LYS A 124 9.46 -9.13 -22.63
C LYS A 124 9.83 -7.86 -23.39
N GLU A 125 9.94 -6.73 -22.69
CA GLU A 125 10.31 -5.45 -23.28
C GLU A 125 11.75 -5.48 -23.82
N ILE A 126 12.69 -6.07 -23.09
CA ILE A 126 14.08 -6.24 -23.51
C ILE A 126 14.13 -7.08 -24.79
N LEU A 127 13.44 -8.23 -24.81
CA LEU A 127 13.41 -9.10 -26.00
C LEU A 127 12.83 -8.39 -27.23
N SER A 128 11.86 -7.52 -27.04
CA SER A 128 11.26 -6.75 -28.15
C SER A 128 12.23 -5.72 -28.76
N LYS A 129 13.24 -5.30 -28.00
CA LYS A 129 14.25 -4.29 -28.42
C LYS A 129 15.53 -4.91 -28.99
N ILE A 130 15.78 -6.18 -28.71
CA ILE A 130 16.95 -6.91 -29.21
C ILE A 130 16.59 -7.55 -30.55
N ARG A 131 17.07 -6.95 -31.62
CA ARG A 131 16.99 -7.52 -32.97
C ARG A 131 18.29 -7.33 -33.70
#